data_0c7ec879a79f457655a661a5a46d3762
#
_entry.id   0c7ec879a79f457655a661a5a46d3762
#
_cell.length_a   1.000
_cell.length_b   1.000
_cell.length_c   1.000
_cell.angle_alpha   90.00
_cell.angle_beta   90.00
_cell.angle_gamma   90.00
#
_symmetry.space_group_name_H-M   'P 1'
#
loop_
_entity.id
_entity.type
_entity.pdbx_description
1 polymer ?
#
loop_
_entity_poly.entity_id
_entity_poly.type
_entity_poly.pdbx_seq_one_letter_code
_entity_poly.pdbx_strand_id
1 'polypeptide(L)'
;QKQQNFLLKEQILKKDASAWTHNGKFHADDVFSAALLLYLNPEIRIFRGNRVPEDFAGIVFDIGRGRYDHHQKDSRIRENGIPYAAFGLLWEELGADILGEELAEKFDESFVQPLDNNDNTGEKNELASLIGSFNPAWDSEDNNDEAFFQAVSVAGMILDHKFERYLGNERADQRVNELLKAKEEQSPENTEDSRILVLPEFVPCQKRLSETQIAFVIFPSNRGGYCIQPQKKEYSMNYKYSFPSEWLGLEGEELVQATGLESASFCHKGGFLMTMGTLEDALEACRISLRKFSEEPVIVSLGGNSEIDSLLHKLPHMKTARICHLEFQSLPEVEMDGIYGEVVMDKPEWKANIKDQVRRIFKYKPEAVYVEGNVFETYP
;
A
#
# COMPACT_ATOMS: atom_id res chain seq x y z
N GLN A 1 -20.35 -5.74 22.82
CA GLN A 1 -20.03 -5.60 21.37
C GLN A 1 -20.25 -6.91 20.62
N LYS A 2 -19.57 -8.04 20.95
CA LYS A 2 -19.74 -9.34 20.26
C LYS A 2 -21.20 -9.84 20.21
N GLN A 3 -21.99 -9.64 21.26
CA GLN A 3 -23.40 -10.04 21.29
C GLN A 3 -24.28 -9.13 20.38
N GLN A 4 -23.92 -7.87 20.23
CA GLN A 4 -24.60 -6.92 19.37
C GLN A 4 -24.30 -7.14 17.89
N ASN A 5 -23.04 -7.48 17.54
CA ASN A 5 -22.63 -7.83 16.17
C ASN A 5 -23.34 -9.11 15.71
N PHE A 6 -23.53 -10.08 16.62
CA PHE A 6 -24.29 -11.29 16.34
C PHE A 6 -25.75 -10.98 15.97
N LEU A 7 -26.38 -10.06 16.70
CA LEU A 7 -27.77 -9.66 16.44
C LEU A 7 -27.96 -8.95 15.10
N LEU A 8 -27.03 -8.06 14.70
CA LEU A 8 -27.07 -7.41 13.40
C LEU A 8 -26.93 -8.39 12.26
N LYS A 9 -25.94 -9.28 12.34
CA LYS A 9 -25.70 -10.31 11.32
C LYS A 9 -26.90 -11.23 11.15
N GLU A 10 -27.54 -11.64 12.26
CA GLU A 10 -28.78 -12.44 12.20
C GLU A 10 -29.91 -11.68 11.53
N GLN A 11 -30.04 -10.37 11.74
CA GLN A 11 -31.04 -9.56 11.06
C GLN A 11 -30.79 -9.48 9.57
N ILE A 12 -29.52 -9.28 9.15
CA ILE A 12 -29.13 -9.22 7.73
C ILE A 12 -29.42 -10.53 7.02
N LEU A 13 -29.11 -11.67 7.65
CA LEU A 13 -29.20 -13.00 7.02
C LEU A 13 -30.61 -13.60 7.01
N LYS A 14 -31.63 -12.93 7.55
CA LYS A 14 -33.02 -13.37 7.45
C LYS A 14 -33.48 -13.39 5.99
N LYS A 15 -34.33 -14.35 5.66
CA LYS A 15 -34.91 -14.48 4.30
C LYS A 15 -35.72 -13.25 3.85
N ASP A 16 -36.33 -12.56 4.82
CA ASP A 16 -37.15 -11.35 4.61
C ASP A 16 -36.45 -10.09 5.12
N ALA A 17 -35.12 -10.10 5.18
CA ALA A 17 -34.34 -8.97 5.65
C ALA A 17 -34.67 -7.71 4.85
N SER A 18 -34.75 -6.60 5.57
CA SER A 18 -34.98 -5.29 4.99
C SER A 18 -34.18 -4.21 5.69
N ALA A 19 -33.85 -3.17 4.93
CA ALA A 19 -33.15 -2.01 5.44
C ALA A 19 -33.80 -0.72 4.93
N TRP A 20 -33.63 0.36 5.66
CA TRP A 20 -34.21 1.68 5.34
C TRP A 20 -33.13 2.76 5.44
N THR A 21 -33.08 3.63 4.41
CA THR A 21 -32.28 4.85 4.44
C THR A 21 -33.06 6.05 3.91
N HIS A 22 -32.45 7.23 3.93
CA HIS A 22 -33.08 8.45 3.40
C HIS A 22 -33.24 8.39 1.86
N ASN A 23 -34.16 9.17 1.32
CA ASN A 23 -34.32 9.38 -0.12
C ASN A 23 -33.69 10.70 -0.58
N GLY A 24 -33.89 11.04 -1.86
CA GLY A 24 -33.34 12.23 -2.49
C GLY A 24 -31.87 12.07 -2.84
N LYS A 25 -31.10 13.15 -2.66
CA LYS A 25 -29.67 13.14 -2.96
C LYS A 25 -28.95 12.16 -2.02
N PHE A 26 -28.11 11.30 -2.61
CA PHE A 26 -27.33 10.30 -1.88
C PHE A 26 -25.84 10.64 -1.90
N HIS A 27 -25.10 10.10 -0.95
CA HIS A 27 -23.66 10.24 -0.76
C HIS A 27 -22.96 8.89 -0.85
N ALA A 28 -21.64 8.89 -0.68
CA ALA A 28 -20.89 7.63 -0.65
C ALA A 28 -21.25 6.80 0.59
N ASP A 29 -21.59 7.44 1.68
CA ASP A 29 -21.89 6.82 2.95
C ASP A 29 -23.09 5.87 2.89
N ASP A 30 -24.27 6.39 2.50
CA ASP A 30 -25.48 5.57 2.36
C ASP A 30 -25.37 4.54 1.23
N VAL A 31 -24.66 4.88 0.14
CA VAL A 31 -24.40 3.96 -0.99
C VAL A 31 -23.52 2.78 -0.57
N PHE A 32 -22.37 3.02 0.10
CA PHE A 32 -21.51 1.93 0.57
C PHE A 32 -22.14 1.15 1.72
N SER A 33 -22.95 1.78 2.57
CA SER A 33 -23.77 1.10 3.58
C SER A 33 -24.72 0.09 2.95
N ALA A 34 -25.46 0.52 1.92
CA ALA A 34 -26.37 -0.34 1.17
C ALA A 34 -25.61 -1.48 0.47
N ALA A 35 -24.48 -1.17 -0.17
CA ALA A 35 -23.64 -2.15 -0.83
C ALA A 35 -23.08 -3.21 0.15
N LEU A 36 -22.68 -2.80 1.36
CA LEU A 36 -22.20 -3.73 2.39
C LEU A 36 -23.29 -4.69 2.86
N LEU A 37 -24.52 -4.20 3.04
CA LEU A 37 -25.66 -5.04 3.41
C LEU A 37 -25.99 -6.05 2.30
N LEU A 38 -25.98 -5.62 1.03
CA LEU A 38 -26.19 -6.48 -0.15
C LEU A 38 -25.05 -7.50 -0.35
N TYR A 39 -23.81 -7.14 0.01
CA TYR A 39 -22.70 -8.09 0.00
C TYR A 39 -22.94 -9.27 0.94
N LEU A 40 -23.46 -9.00 2.13
CA LEU A 40 -23.79 -10.05 3.12
C LEU A 40 -25.06 -10.81 2.81
N ASN A 41 -26.06 -10.16 2.25
CA ASN A 41 -27.32 -10.76 1.83
C ASN A 41 -27.82 -10.12 0.53
N PRO A 42 -27.57 -10.74 -0.64
CA PRO A 42 -28.04 -10.21 -1.93
C PRO A 42 -29.58 -10.10 -2.06
N GLU A 43 -30.35 -10.75 -1.18
CA GLU A 43 -31.81 -10.71 -1.19
C GLU A 43 -32.39 -9.65 -0.22
N ILE A 44 -31.56 -8.93 0.53
CA ILE A 44 -32.03 -7.88 1.44
C ILE A 44 -32.74 -6.77 0.64
N ARG A 45 -33.91 -6.37 1.10
CA ARG A 45 -34.68 -5.30 0.45
C ARG A 45 -34.36 -3.96 1.07
N ILE A 46 -33.78 -3.06 0.28
CA ILE A 46 -33.41 -1.70 0.73
C ILE A 46 -34.50 -0.73 0.26
N PHE A 47 -35.07 -0.01 1.23
CA PHE A 47 -36.08 1.02 1.02
C PHE A 47 -35.48 2.40 1.28
N ARG A 48 -35.99 3.38 0.56
CA ARG A 48 -35.60 4.79 0.72
C ARG A 48 -36.85 5.65 1.02
N GLY A 49 -36.70 6.60 1.90
CA GLY A 49 -37.83 7.49 2.21
C GLY A 49 -37.42 8.64 3.13
N ASN A 50 -38.33 9.65 3.22
CA ASN A 50 -38.10 10.84 4.08
C ASN A 50 -38.18 10.54 5.58
N ARG A 51 -38.80 9.45 5.95
CA ARG A 51 -39.02 9.05 7.35
C ARG A 51 -39.03 7.50 7.40
N VAL A 52 -38.51 7.00 8.49
CA VAL A 52 -38.67 5.59 8.84
C VAL A 52 -40.08 5.33 9.28
N PRO A 53 -40.84 4.35 8.71
CA PRO A 53 -42.13 3.95 9.21
C PRO A 53 -42.07 3.50 10.67
N GLU A 54 -43.10 3.84 11.46
CA GLU A 54 -43.12 3.52 12.90
C GLU A 54 -43.07 2.01 13.18
N ASP A 55 -43.64 1.21 12.28
CA ASP A 55 -43.68 -0.25 12.35
C ASP A 55 -42.54 -0.95 11.62
N PHE A 56 -41.56 -0.21 11.14
CA PHE A 56 -40.41 -0.78 10.42
C PHE A 56 -39.45 -1.50 11.40
N ALA A 57 -39.30 -2.81 11.23
CA ALA A 57 -38.52 -3.68 12.10
C ALA A 57 -37.16 -4.08 11.51
N GLY A 58 -36.79 -3.53 10.35
CA GLY A 58 -35.52 -3.82 9.68
C GLY A 58 -34.35 -2.97 10.16
N ILE A 59 -33.27 -3.00 9.41
CA ILE A 59 -32.05 -2.23 9.69
C ILE A 59 -32.26 -0.78 9.20
N VAL A 60 -32.00 0.19 10.04
CA VAL A 60 -32.11 1.61 9.69
C VAL A 60 -30.71 2.21 9.72
N PHE A 61 -30.30 2.85 8.62
CA PHE A 61 -28.99 3.48 8.51
C PHE A 61 -29.10 4.86 7.84
N ASP A 62 -28.22 5.76 8.23
CA ASP A 62 -28.11 7.15 7.74
C ASP A 62 -29.40 7.97 7.81
N ILE A 63 -30.30 7.59 8.69
CA ILE A 63 -31.56 8.29 9.01
C ILE A 63 -32.14 7.78 10.32
N GLY A 64 -33.00 8.58 10.93
CA GLY A 64 -33.85 8.13 12.05
C GLY A 64 -33.19 8.26 13.41
N ARG A 65 -32.01 8.80 13.51
CA ARG A 65 -31.22 9.02 14.75
C ARG A 65 -31.03 7.77 15.59
N GLY A 66 -30.95 6.61 14.89
CA GLY A 66 -30.70 5.32 15.52
C GLY A 66 -29.21 4.97 15.57
N ARG A 67 -28.94 3.68 15.74
CA ARG A 67 -27.58 3.14 15.95
C ARG A 67 -26.63 3.39 14.78
N TYR A 68 -27.12 3.36 13.53
CA TYR A 68 -26.33 3.53 12.31
C TYR A 68 -26.64 4.86 11.61
N ASP A 69 -26.96 5.89 12.40
CA ASP A 69 -27.12 7.26 11.95
C ASP A 69 -26.13 8.15 12.70
N HIS A 70 -25.53 9.11 12.01
CA HIS A 70 -24.48 9.97 12.54
C HIS A 70 -24.90 11.46 12.64
N HIS A 71 -26.14 11.80 12.30
CA HIS A 71 -26.67 13.17 12.30
C HIS A 71 -27.03 13.72 13.69
N GLN A 72 -26.73 12.99 14.75
CA GLN A 72 -27.00 13.41 16.14
C GLN A 72 -25.83 14.27 16.66
N LYS A 73 -26.16 15.11 17.71
CA LYS A 73 -25.14 15.96 18.35
C LYS A 73 -24.02 15.17 19.05
N ASP A 74 -24.35 13.98 19.51
CA ASP A 74 -23.50 13.04 20.20
C ASP A 74 -23.02 11.92 19.25
N SER A 75 -22.85 12.23 17.95
CA SER A 75 -22.31 11.31 16.97
C SER A 75 -20.94 10.78 17.40
N ARG A 76 -20.70 9.52 17.13
CA ARG A 76 -19.48 8.83 17.55
C ARG A 76 -18.27 9.31 16.77
N ILE A 77 -17.14 9.42 17.48
CA ILE A 77 -15.84 9.81 16.92
C ILE A 77 -14.83 8.70 17.29
N ARG A 78 -13.98 8.30 16.35
CA ARG A 78 -12.89 7.35 16.59
C ARG A 78 -11.82 7.97 17.49
N GLU A 79 -10.98 7.15 18.10
CA GLU A 79 -9.88 7.62 18.98
C GLU A 79 -8.90 8.57 18.26
N ASN A 80 -8.73 8.39 16.94
CA ASN A 80 -7.89 9.25 16.10
C ASN A 80 -8.59 10.57 15.67
N GLY A 81 -9.80 10.82 16.14
CA GLY A 81 -10.55 12.04 15.87
C GLY A 81 -11.42 12.02 14.60
N ILE A 82 -11.40 10.94 13.82
CA ILE A 82 -12.23 10.81 12.60
C ILE A 82 -13.66 10.42 13.02
N PRO A 83 -14.69 11.22 12.63
CA PRO A 83 -16.06 10.89 12.96
C PRO A 83 -16.54 9.66 12.19
N TYR A 84 -17.46 8.92 12.78
CA TYR A 84 -18.17 7.86 12.06
C TYR A 84 -19.27 8.46 11.18
N ALA A 85 -19.48 7.87 10.02
CA ALA A 85 -20.72 7.96 9.26
C ALA A 85 -21.44 6.60 9.28
N ALA A 86 -22.56 6.43 8.61
CA ALA A 86 -23.33 5.20 8.68
C ALA A 86 -22.53 3.99 8.21
N PHE A 87 -21.72 4.14 7.16
CA PHE A 87 -20.86 3.08 6.65
C PHE A 87 -19.84 2.61 7.69
N GLY A 88 -19.17 3.54 8.38
CA GLY A 88 -18.24 3.21 9.44
C GLY A 88 -18.90 2.54 10.64
N LEU A 89 -20.11 2.97 11.02
CA LEU A 89 -20.88 2.35 12.09
C LEU A 89 -21.28 0.89 11.77
N LEU A 90 -21.67 0.62 10.53
CA LEU A 90 -21.93 -0.75 10.06
C LEU A 90 -20.65 -1.57 9.95
N TRP A 91 -19.58 -0.96 9.42
CA TRP A 91 -18.29 -1.65 9.28
C TRP A 91 -17.70 -2.09 10.60
N GLU A 92 -17.78 -1.27 11.63
CA GLU A 92 -17.30 -1.62 12.99
C GLU A 92 -17.92 -2.92 13.52
N GLU A 93 -19.15 -3.23 13.12
CA GLU A 93 -19.84 -4.44 13.55
C GLU A 93 -19.66 -5.64 12.62
N LEU A 94 -19.49 -5.39 11.33
CA LEU A 94 -19.52 -6.41 10.30
C LEU A 94 -18.14 -6.73 9.72
N GLY A 95 -17.20 -5.78 9.81
CA GLY A 95 -15.92 -5.89 9.13
C GLY A 95 -15.09 -7.10 9.56
N ALA A 96 -15.06 -7.39 10.87
CA ALA A 96 -14.30 -8.52 11.39
C ALA A 96 -14.86 -9.89 10.93
N ASP A 97 -16.16 -9.97 10.68
CA ASP A 97 -16.80 -11.18 10.15
C ASP A 97 -16.47 -11.41 8.66
N ILE A 98 -16.13 -10.34 7.93
CA ILE A 98 -15.82 -10.38 6.51
C ILE A 98 -14.33 -10.63 6.27
N LEU A 99 -13.46 -9.88 6.96
CA LEU A 99 -12.01 -9.88 6.73
C LEU A 99 -11.18 -10.45 7.88
N GLY A 100 -11.77 -10.71 9.04
CA GLY A 100 -11.03 -10.93 10.30
C GLY A 100 -10.63 -9.60 10.95
N GLU A 101 -10.32 -9.62 12.26
CA GLU A 101 -10.11 -8.41 13.07
C GLU A 101 -9.00 -7.50 12.49
N GLU A 102 -7.83 -8.05 12.20
CA GLU A 102 -6.66 -7.28 11.73
C GLU A 102 -6.87 -6.62 10.35
N LEU A 103 -7.42 -7.36 9.39
CA LEU A 103 -7.65 -6.83 8.04
C LEU A 103 -8.84 -5.86 8.03
N ALA A 104 -9.84 -6.07 8.89
CA ALA A 104 -10.96 -5.16 9.03
C ALA A 104 -10.52 -3.78 9.56
N GLU A 105 -9.58 -3.75 10.53
CA GLU A 105 -8.98 -2.52 11.02
C GLU A 105 -8.20 -1.78 9.92
N LYS A 106 -7.33 -2.49 9.18
CA LYS A 106 -6.59 -1.93 8.04
C LYS A 106 -7.52 -1.40 6.93
N PHE A 107 -8.64 -2.07 6.69
CA PHE A 107 -9.63 -1.63 5.73
C PHE A 107 -10.40 -0.40 6.24
N ASP A 108 -10.73 -0.35 7.53
CA ASP A 108 -11.33 0.83 8.16
C ASP A 108 -10.42 2.04 7.95
N GLU A 109 -9.17 1.98 8.36
CA GLU A 109 -8.21 3.09 8.24
C GLU A 109 -8.00 3.57 6.80
N SER A 110 -7.88 2.64 5.86
CA SER A 110 -7.48 2.98 4.49
C SER A 110 -8.63 3.26 3.54
N PHE A 111 -9.86 2.85 3.87
CA PHE A 111 -11.01 2.95 2.97
C PHE A 111 -12.24 3.56 3.63
N VAL A 112 -12.65 3.07 4.81
CA VAL A 112 -13.89 3.50 5.46
C VAL A 112 -13.74 4.90 6.07
N GLN A 113 -12.69 5.12 6.86
CA GLN A 113 -12.44 6.41 7.51
C GLN A 113 -12.36 7.59 6.53
N PRO A 114 -11.69 7.51 5.37
CA PRO A 114 -11.70 8.59 4.39
C PRO A 114 -13.09 8.91 3.83
N LEU A 115 -13.98 7.93 3.71
CA LEU A 115 -15.36 8.12 3.28
C LEU A 115 -16.20 8.75 4.40
N ASP A 116 -16.11 8.22 5.60
CA ASP A 116 -16.79 8.79 6.80
C ASP A 116 -16.37 10.25 7.03
N ASN A 117 -15.07 10.54 6.88
CA ASN A 117 -14.56 11.90 7.05
C ASN A 117 -15.08 12.85 5.97
N ASN A 118 -15.12 12.40 4.70
CA ASN A 118 -15.70 13.17 3.61
C ASN A 118 -17.16 13.51 3.90
N ASP A 119 -17.96 12.56 4.37
CA ASP A 119 -19.38 12.75 4.62
C ASP A 119 -19.62 13.75 5.75
N ASN A 120 -18.87 13.64 6.84
CA ASN A 120 -19.04 14.51 8.01
C ASN A 120 -18.44 15.92 7.84
N THR A 121 -17.35 16.07 7.08
CA THR A 121 -16.57 17.33 7.04
C THR A 121 -16.57 18.00 5.67
N GLY A 122 -16.95 17.30 4.61
CA GLY A 122 -16.80 17.75 3.23
C GLY A 122 -15.36 17.71 2.73
N GLU A 123 -14.43 17.08 3.44
CA GLU A 123 -13.05 16.88 2.95
C GLU A 123 -13.06 16.13 1.63
N LYS A 124 -12.23 16.58 0.67
CA LYS A 124 -12.22 16.04 -0.68
C LYS A 124 -11.87 14.57 -0.71
N ASN A 125 -12.75 13.76 -1.27
CA ASN A 125 -12.54 12.34 -1.56
C ASN A 125 -12.98 12.05 -3.00
N GLU A 126 -12.06 11.53 -3.81
CA GLU A 126 -12.32 11.29 -5.24
C GLU A 126 -13.35 10.18 -5.47
N LEU A 127 -13.33 9.13 -4.64
CA LEU A 127 -14.31 8.06 -4.72
C LEU A 127 -15.70 8.53 -4.33
N ALA A 128 -15.81 9.31 -3.24
CA ALA A 128 -17.08 9.92 -2.85
C ALA A 128 -17.63 10.85 -3.93
N SER A 129 -16.76 11.63 -4.58
CA SER A 129 -17.15 12.49 -5.71
C SER A 129 -17.61 11.67 -6.91
N LEU A 130 -16.98 10.54 -7.20
CA LEU A 130 -17.38 9.63 -8.27
C LEU A 130 -18.77 9.03 -7.98
N ILE A 131 -18.99 8.50 -6.78
CA ILE A 131 -20.30 7.98 -6.36
C ILE A 131 -21.36 9.10 -6.40
N GLY A 132 -21.04 10.28 -5.90
CA GLY A 132 -21.92 11.44 -5.94
C GLY A 132 -22.33 11.87 -7.36
N SER A 133 -21.51 11.58 -8.37
CA SER A 133 -21.80 11.89 -9.77
C SER A 133 -22.97 11.08 -10.38
N PHE A 134 -23.38 10.01 -9.72
CA PHE A 134 -24.58 9.24 -10.10
C PHE A 134 -25.88 9.97 -9.74
N ASN A 135 -25.86 10.95 -8.85
CA ASN A 135 -27.05 11.75 -8.57
C ASN A 135 -27.54 12.43 -9.86
N PRO A 136 -28.83 12.37 -10.17
CA PRO A 136 -29.39 13.11 -11.32
C PRO A 136 -29.05 14.61 -11.26
N ALA A 137 -28.90 15.22 -12.43
CA ALA A 137 -28.78 16.69 -12.50
C ALA A 137 -30.04 17.35 -11.90
N TRP A 138 -29.86 18.57 -11.35
CA TRP A 138 -30.93 19.27 -10.64
C TRP A 138 -32.20 19.51 -11.49
N ASP A 139 -32.06 19.52 -12.80
CA ASP A 139 -33.10 19.72 -13.82
C ASP A 139 -33.49 18.45 -14.57
N SER A 140 -32.99 17.28 -14.13
CA SER A 140 -33.34 15.98 -14.69
C SER A 140 -34.65 15.46 -14.10
N GLU A 141 -35.42 14.76 -14.91
CA GLU A 141 -36.60 13.99 -14.49
C GLU A 141 -36.25 12.56 -14.05
N ASP A 142 -34.95 12.20 -14.04
CA ASP A 142 -34.49 10.87 -13.69
C ASP A 142 -34.84 10.50 -12.24
N ASN A 143 -35.09 9.20 -12.04
CA ASN A 143 -35.47 8.68 -10.74
C ASN A 143 -34.24 8.56 -9.81
N ASN A 144 -34.24 9.31 -8.72
CA ASN A 144 -33.17 9.26 -7.71
C ASN A 144 -32.95 7.85 -7.12
N ASP A 145 -33.99 7.04 -6.99
CA ASP A 145 -33.85 5.69 -6.44
C ASP A 145 -33.20 4.72 -7.43
N GLU A 146 -33.51 4.85 -8.73
CA GLU A 146 -32.82 4.09 -9.77
C GLU A 146 -31.34 4.47 -9.83
N ALA A 147 -31.03 5.75 -9.80
CA ALA A 147 -29.66 6.27 -9.77
C ALA A 147 -28.89 5.79 -8.52
N PHE A 148 -29.55 5.78 -7.36
CA PHE A 148 -28.98 5.24 -6.12
C PHE A 148 -28.60 3.75 -6.29
N PHE A 149 -29.47 2.91 -6.79
CA PHE A 149 -29.17 1.50 -6.96
C PHE A 149 -28.11 1.23 -8.05
N GLN A 150 -27.99 2.11 -9.05
CA GLN A 150 -26.84 2.07 -9.97
C GLN A 150 -25.53 2.36 -9.22
N ALA A 151 -25.49 3.39 -8.39
CA ALA A 151 -24.32 3.70 -7.55
C ALA A 151 -24.01 2.57 -6.57
N VAL A 152 -25.02 1.97 -5.93
CA VAL A 152 -24.87 0.81 -5.02
C VAL A 152 -24.27 -0.38 -5.76
N SER A 153 -24.68 -0.64 -7.01
CA SER A 153 -24.10 -1.73 -7.82
C SER A 153 -22.61 -1.51 -8.07
N VAL A 154 -22.20 -0.27 -8.37
CA VAL A 154 -20.78 0.09 -8.53
C VAL A 154 -20.02 -0.05 -7.22
N ALA A 155 -20.58 0.44 -6.12
CA ALA A 155 -19.97 0.30 -4.78
C ALA A 155 -19.82 -1.18 -4.38
N GLY A 156 -20.80 -2.03 -4.70
CA GLY A 156 -20.74 -3.46 -4.48
C GLY A 156 -19.56 -4.10 -5.21
N MET A 157 -19.38 -3.81 -6.51
CA MET A 157 -18.22 -4.29 -7.27
C MET A 157 -16.89 -3.82 -6.65
N ILE A 158 -16.83 -2.58 -6.17
CA ILE A 158 -15.63 -2.06 -5.50
C ILE A 158 -15.34 -2.85 -4.21
N LEU A 159 -16.36 -3.10 -3.38
CA LEU A 159 -16.21 -3.88 -2.15
C LEU A 159 -15.76 -5.31 -2.43
N ASP A 160 -16.40 -6.01 -3.38
CA ASP A 160 -16.05 -7.38 -3.79
C ASP A 160 -14.57 -7.48 -4.15
N HIS A 161 -14.10 -6.61 -5.05
CA HIS A 161 -12.71 -6.63 -5.49
C HIS A 161 -11.72 -6.23 -4.39
N LYS A 162 -12.10 -5.28 -3.53
CA LYS A 162 -11.26 -4.90 -2.39
C LYS A 162 -11.14 -6.03 -1.37
N PHE A 163 -12.24 -6.65 -1.00
CA PHE A 163 -12.23 -7.76 -0.04
C PHE A 163 -11.44 -8.95 -0.58
N GLU A 164 -11.67 -9.34 -1.83
CA GLU A 164 -10.90 -10.43 -2.45
C GLU A 164 -9.40 -10.10 -2.51
N ARG A 165 -9.04 -8.84 -2.77
CA ARG A 165 -7.63 -8.42 -2.76
C ARG A 165 -7.00 -8.51 -1.37
N TYR A 166 -7.72 -8.09 -0.31
CA TYR A 166 -7.22 -8.19 1.07
C TYR A 166 -7.03 -9.66 1.48
N LEU A 167 -8.03 -10.49 1.25
CA LEU A 167 -7.98 -11.93 1.53
C LEU A 167 -6.92 -12.64 0.66
N GLY A 168 -6.79 -12.25 -0.60
CA GLY A 168 -5.77 -12.77 -1.51
C GLY A 168 -4.35 -12.45 -1.05
N ASN A 169 -4.10 -11.24 -0.54
CA ASN A 169 -2.82 -10.88 0.03
C ASN A 169 -2.50 -11.68 1.30
N GLU A 170 -3.50 -11.91 2.16
CA GLU A 170 -3.34 -12.75 3.34
C GLU A 170 -2.96 -14.19 2.98
N ARG A 171 -3.66 -14.79 1.99
CA ARG A 171 -3.29 -16.11 1.47
C ARG A 171 -1.88 -16.14 0.89
N ALA A 172 -1.47 -15.06 0.21
CA ALA A 172 -0.12 -14.92 -0.32
C ALA A 172 0.93 -14.87 0.80
N ASP A 173 0.69 -14.08 1.85
CA ASP A 173 1.59 -13.99 3.01
C ASP A 173 1.73 -15.35 3.73
N GLN A 174 0.64 -16.09 3.90
CA GLN A 174 0.66 -17.45 4.44
C GLN A 174 1.51 -18.39 3.56
N ARG A 175 1.30 -18.35 2.24
CA ARG A 175 2.06 -19.16 1.28
C ARG A 175 3.55 -18.84 1.31
N VAL A 176 3.92 -17.57 1.38
CA VAL A 176 5.32 -17.12 1.49
C VAL A 176 5.94 -17.61 2.80
N ASN A 177 5.22 -17.55 3.92
CA ASN A 177 5.70 -18.06 5.20
C ASN A 177 5.99 -19.56 5.18
N GLU A 178 5.15 -20.37 4.52
CA GLU A 178 5.39 -21.80 4.33
C GLU A 178 6.67 -22.05 3.53
N LEU A 179 6.87 -21.31 2.45
CA LEU A 179 8.05 -21.42 1.59
C LEU A 179 9.34 -20.98 2.29
N LEU A 180 9.26 -19.93 3.13
CA LEU A 180 10.39 -19.49 3.95
C LEU A 180 10.79 -20.57 4.97
N LYS A 181 9.84 -21.18 5.68
CA LYS A 181 10.11 -22.27 6.62
C LYS A 181 10.75 -23.46 5.92
N ALA A 182 10.20 -23.89 4.77
CA ALA A 182 10.76 -24.99 4.00
C ALA A 182 12.19 -24.69 3.53
N LYS A 183 12.49 -23.42 3.22
CA LYS A 183 13.82 -22.98 2.83
C LYS A 183 14.82 -23.01 3.99
N GLU A 184 14.43 -22.53 5.17
CA GLU A 184 15.26 -22.54 6.39
C GLU A 184 15.67 -23.97 6.78
N GLU A 185 14.76 -24.95 6.60
CA GLU A 185 15.04 -26.36 6.87
C GLU A 185 16.04 -26.99 5.87
N GLN A 186 16.15 -26.46 4.65
CA GLN A 186 16.94 -27.04 3.56
C GLN A 186 18.28 -26.36 3.32
N SER A 187 18.47 -25.13 3.77
CA SER A 187 19.66 -24.31 3.45
C SER A 187 20.47 -23.98 4.70
N PRO A 188 21.79 -24.16 4.69
CA PRO A 188 22.65 -23.66 5.76
C PRO A 188 22.53 -22.14 5.87
N GLU A 189 22.49 -21.63 7.09
CA GLU A 189 22.55 -20.18 7.33
C GLU A 189 23.81 -19.57 6.72
N ASN A 190 23.69 -18.34 6.21
CA ASN A 190 24.78 -17.51 5.67
C ASN A 190 25.44 -17.94 4.34
N THR A 191 24.74 -18.65 3.50
CA THR A 191 25.16 -18.87 2.09
C THR A 191 24.52 -17.83 1.16
N GLU A 192 25.09 -17.63 -0.06
CA GLU A 192 24.46 -16.80 -1.10
C GLU A 192 23.03 -17.29 -1.38
N ASP A 193 22.83 -18.59 -1.45
CA ASP A 193 21.53 -19.21 -1.72
C ASP A 193 20.50 -18.96 -0.60
N SER A 194 20.93 -18.68 0.64
CA SER A 194 20.01 -18.34 1.71
C SER A 194 19.23 -17.03 1.46
N ARG A 195 19.75 -16.18 0.57
CA ARG A 195 19.14 -14.88 0.19
C ARG A 195 18.29 -14.94 -1.09
N ILE A 196 18.14 -16.13 -1.69
CA ILE A 196 17.38 -16.33 -2.92
C ILE A 196 16.18 -17.23 -2.60
N LEU A 197 14.96 -16.80 -2.88
CA LEU A 197 13.75 -17.59 -2.71
C LEU A 197 13.20 -18.01 -4.08
N VAL A 198 13.08 -19.30 -4.32
CA VAL A 198 12.42 -19.83 -5.52
C VAL A 198 10.97 -20.14 -5.18
N LEU A 199 10.06 -19.52 -5.89
CA LEU A 199 8.64 -19.76 -5.78
C LEU A 199 8.18 -20.73 -6.88
N PRO A 200 7.28 -21.67 -6.59
CA PRO A 200 6.73 -22.59 -7.60
C PRO A 200 5.81 -21.87 -8.60
N GLU A 201 5.31 -20.72 -8.22
CA GLU A 201 4.41 -19.85 -8.99
C GLU A 201 4.59 -18.40 -8.55
N PHE A 202 4.04 -17.43 -9.31
CA PHE A 202 4.03 -16.04 -8.86
C PHE A 202 3.13 -15.88 -7.63
N VAL A 203 3.71 -15.38 -6.54
CA VAL A 203 2.99 -15.00 -5.32
C VAL A 203 3.38 -13.56 -4.95
N PRO A 204 2.43 -12.66 -4.69
CA PRO A 204 2.73 -11.34 -4.14
C PRO A 204 3.46 -11.47 -2.80
N CYS A 205 4.75 -11.11 -2.74
CA CYS A 205 5.60 -11.38 -1.58
C CYS A 205 6.41 -10.18 -1.10
N GLN A 206 6.38 -9.07 -1.84
CA GLN A 206 7.26 -7.92 -1.60
C GLN A 206 7.16 -7.36 -0.17
N LYS A 207 5.94 -7.22 0.35
CA LYS A 207 5.71 -6.70 1.70
C LYS A 207 6.27 -7.66 2.74
N ARG A 208 5.92 -8.94 2.64
CA ARG A 208 6.33 -9.97 3.61
C ARG A 208 7.84 -10.19 3.60
N LEU A 209 8.47 -10.15 2.42
CA LEU A 209 9.91 -10.37 2.28
C LEU A 209 10.76 -9.15 2.63
N SER A 210 10.19 -7.95 2.69
CA SER A 210 10.95 -6.73 3.04
C SER A 210 11.66 -6.85 4.39
N GLU A 211 11.06 -7.52 5.35
CA GLU A 211 11.57 -7.74 6.72
C GLU A 211 12.55 -8.93 6.84
N THR A 212 12.72 -9.71 5.77
CA THR A 212 13.58 -10.90 5.76
C THR A 212 14.94 -10.63 5.14
N GLN A 213 15.83 -11.66 5.12
CA GLN A 213 17.11 -11.58 4.43
C GLN A 213 17.00 -11.86 2.91
N ILE A 214 15.85 -12.28 2.41
CA ILE A 214 15.66 -12.59 0.99
C ILE A 214 15.91 -11.33 0.16
N ALA A 215 16.85 -11.46 -0.76
CA ALA A 215 17.27 -10.40 -1.68
C ALA A 215 16.61 -10.53 -3.06
N PHE A 216 16.46 -11.76 -3.54
CA PHE A 216 15.88 -12.06 -4.83
C PHE A 216 14.81 -13.13 -4.73
N VAL A 217 13.79 -12.99 -5.57
CA VAL A 217 12.75 -14.01 -5.75
C VAL A 217 12.78 -14.47 -7.21
N ILE A 218 12.72 -15.77 -7.41
CA ILE A 218 12.65 -16.40 -8.74
C ILE A 218 11.31 -17.12 -8.83
N PHE A 219 10.59 -16.96 -9.93
CA PHE A 219 9.34 -17.67 -10.20
C PHE A 219 9.15 -17.94 -11.70
N PRO A 220 8.39 -18.98 -12.08
CA PRO A 220 8.11 -19.28 -13.47
C PRO A 220 7.39 -18.13 -14.17
N SER A 221 7.82 -17.79 -15.39
CA SER A 221 7.19 -16.78 -16.22
C SER A 221 6.03 -17.38 -17.04
N ASN A 222 4.93 -16.67 -17.18
CA ASN A 222 3.82 -17.04 -18.07
C ASN A 222 4.23 -17.08 -19.56
N ARG A 223 5.40 -16.49 -19.89
CA ARG A 223 5.95 -16.47 -21.25
C ARG A 223 7.03 -17.53 -21.49
N GLY A 224 7.22 -18.43 -20.52
CA GLY A 224 8.31 -19.40 -20.49
C GLY A 224 9.52 -18.89 -19.74
N GLY A 225 10.33 -19.82 -19.24
CA GLY A 225 11.48 -19.51 -18.40
C GLY A 225 11.10 -18.97 -17.03
N TYR A 226 11.97 -18.14 -16.47
CA TYR A 226 11.87 -17.63 -15.09
C TYR A 226 12.02 -16.13 -15.03
N CYS A 227 11.26 -15.52 -14.13
CA CYS A 227 11.41 -14.13 -13.72
C CYS A 227 12.23 -14.03 -12.44
N ILE A 228 13.09 -13.04 -12.36
CA ILE A 228 13.86 -12.67 -11.17
C ILE A 228 13.43 -11.28 -10.74
N GLN A 229 13.04 -11.13 -9.46
CA GLN A 229 12.68 -9.83 -8.88
C GLN A 229 13.53 -9.54 -7.65
N PRO A 230 14.30 -8.44 -7.64
CA PRO A 230 14.99 -7.99 -6.45
C PRO A 230 13.98 -7.48 -5.41
N GLN A 231 14.25 -7.75 -4.14
CA GLN A 231 13.37 -7.38 -3.05
C GLN A 231 13.78 -6.04 -2.44
N LYS A 232 12.80 -5.21 -2.14
CA LYS A 232 13.01 -3.90 -1.53
C LYS A 232 13.34 -4.03 -0.05
N LYS A 233 14.05 -3.02 0.47
CA LYS A 233 14.23 -2.84 1.91
C LYS A 233 12.91 -2.43 2.54
N GLU A 234 12.77 -2.76 3.81
CA GLU A 234 11.63 -2.34 4.61
C GLU A 234 11.50 -0.80 4.63
N TYR A 235 10.28 -0.30 4.49
CA TYR A 235 9.96 1.14 4.42
C TYR A 235 10.79 1.95 3.40
N SER A 236 11.25 1.32 2.31
CA SER A 236 12.11 1.96 1.32
C SER A 236 11.71 1.57 -0.10
N MET A 237 11.95 2.48 -1.04
CA MET A 237 11.83 2.17 -2.47
C MET A 237 13.07 1.48 -3.03
N ASN A 238 14.18 1.44 -2.27
CA ASN A 238 15.44 0.85 -2.70
C ASN A 238 15.45 -0.67 -2.51
N TYR A 239 16.12 -1.36 -3.41
CA TYR A 239 16.35 -2.79 -3.31
C TYR A 239 17.40 -3.12 -2.25
N LYS A 240 17.28 -4.32 -1.65
CA LYS A 240 18.33 -4.86 -0.75
C LYS A 240 19.62 -5.10 -1.52
N TYR A 241 19.47 -5.65 -2.73
CA TYR A 241 20.51 -5.90 -3.72
C TYR A 241 19.95 -5.58 -5.10
N SER A 242 20.79 -5.08 -6.00
CA SER A 242 20.42 -4.73 -7.37
C SER A 242 21.12 -5.64 -8.36
N PHE A 243 20.58 -5.74 -9.56
CA PHE A 243 21.35 -6.30 -10.68
C PHE A 243 22.55 -5.41 -10.98
N PRO A 244 23.66 -5.96 -11.50
CA PRO A 244 24.77 -5.17 -12.00
C PRO A 244 24.32 -4.11 -13.00
N SER A 245 24.85 -2.90 -12.87
CA SER A 245 24.45 -1.76 -13.70
C SER A 245 24.63 -1.99 -15.18
N GLU A 246 25.65 -2.75 -15.55
CA GLU A 246 25.98 -3.13 -16.94
C GLU A 246 24.94 -4.08 -17.58
N TRP A 247 24.02 -4.65 -16.80
CA TRP A 247 22.94 -5.50 -17.31
C TRP A 247 21.64 -4.73 -17.60
N LEU A 248 21.51 -3.56 -17.00
CA LEU A 248 20.25 -2.79 -17.04
C LEU A 248 19.92 -2.32 -18.44
N GLY A 249 18.72 -2.66 -18.90
CA GLY A 249 18.21 -2.27 -20.21
C GLY A 249 18.68 -3.14 -21.38
N LEU A 250 19.48 -4.19 -21.10
CA LEU A 250 19.94 -5.13 -22.12
C LEU A 250 18.92 -6.26 -22.35
N GLU A 251 18.95 -6.83 -23.55
CA GLU A 251 18.15 -7.99 -23.97
C GLU A 251 18.87 -8.86 -24.99
N GLY A 252 18.44 -10.11 -25.09
CA GLY A 252 18.96 -11.06 -26.07
C GLY A 252 20.48 -11.26 -25.99
N GLU A 253 21.18 -11.26 -27.14
CA GLU A 253 22.62 -11.54 -27.23
C GLU A 253 23.49 -10.57 -26.42
N GLU A 254 23.11 -9.29 -26.34
CA GLU A 254 23.85 -8.30 -25.56
C GLU A 254 23.82 -8.65 -24.06
N LEU A 255 22.68 -9.09 -23.56
CA LEU A 255 22.55 -9.51 -22.16
C LEU A 255 23.31 -10.82 -21.90
N VAL A 256 23.27 -11.78 -22.84
CA VAL A 256 24.06 -13.01 -22.75
C VAL A 256 25.56 -12.71 -22.66
N GLN A 257 26.07 -11.81 -23.49
CA GLN A 257 27.47 -11.38 -23.45
C GLN A 257 27.83 -10.69 -22.14
N ALA A 258 26.94 -9.81 -21.62
CA ALA A 258 27.18 -9.08 -20.38
C ALA A 258 27.12 -9.96 -19.14
N THR A 259 26.24 -10.95 -19.13
CA THR A 259 26.05 -11.86 -17.98
C THR A 259 26.94 -13.08 -18.01
N GLY A 260 27.31 -13.59 -19.22
CA GLY A 260 27.89 -14.89 -19.43
C GLY A 260 26.92 -16.06 -19.25
N LEU A 261 25.61 -15.80 -19.19
CA LEU A 261 24.54 -16.79 -18.98
C LEU A 261 23.78 -17.00 -20.28
N GLU A 262 23.78 -18.23 -20.81
CA GLU A 262 23.27 -18.54 -22.16
C GLU A 262 21.76 -18.29 -22.31
N SER A 263 21.00 -18.46 -21.24
CA SER A 263 19.53 -18.29 -21.28
C SER A 263 19.04 -16.89 -20.88
N ALA A 264 19.95 -15.92 -20.71
CA ALA A 264 19.59 -14.55 -20.37
C ALA A 264 18.77 -13.91 -21.51
N SER A 265 17.59 -13.39 -21.21
CA SER A 265 16.70 -12.87 -22.26
C SER A 265 16.37 -11.39 -22.14
N PHE A 266 16.16 -10.88 -20.93
CA PHE A 266 15.80 -9.48 -20.72
C PHE A 266 16.16 -9.02 -19.31
N CYS A 267 16.67 -7.77 -19.19
CA CYS A 267 16.84 -7.08 -17.92
C CYS A 267 16.24 -5.66 -18.02
N HIS A 268 15.22 -5.38 -17.22
CA HIS A 268 14.57 -4.08 -17.26
C HIS A 268 15.53 -2.96 -16.85
N LYS A 269 15.49 -1.82 -17.56
CA LYS A 269 16.35 -0.65 -17.29
C LYS A 269 16.26 -0.11 -15.87
N GLY A 270 15.10 -0.26 -15.22
CA GLY A 270 14.87 0.12 -13.82
C GLY A 270 15.29 -0.97 -12.82
N GLY A 271 15.84 -2.10 -13.27
CA GLY A 271 16.36 -3.16 -12.39
C GLY A 271 15.34 -3.90 -11.55
N PHE A 272 14.04 -3.78 -11.83
CA PHE A 272 13.01 -4.44 -11.02
C PHE A 272 12.62 -5.84 -11.51
N LEU A 273 13.06 -6.23 -12.70
CA LEU A 273 12.75 -7.51 -13.33
C LEU A 273 13.86 -7.93 -14.27
N MET A 274 14.23 -9.19 -14.20
CA MET A 274 15.08 -9.88 -15.16
C MET A 274 14.43 -11.20 -15.55
N THR A 275 14.67 -11.69 -16.77
CA THR A 275 14.14 -12.97 -17.24
C THR A 275 15.25 -13.86 -17.79
N MET A 276 15.15 -15.15 -17.45
CA MET A 276 16.06 -16.23 -17.86
C MET A 276 15.29 -17.41 -18.42
N GLY A 277 15.89 -18.16 -19.34
CA GLY A 277 15.26 -19.36 -19.88
C GLY A 277 15.30 -20.56 -18.94
N THR A 278 16.29 -20.64 -18.05
CA THR A 278 16.48 -21.75 -17.11
C THR A 278 16.53 -21.29 -15.65
N LEU A 279 16.16 -22.17 -14.73
CA LEU A 279 16.26 -21.89 -13.29
C LEU A 279 17.73 -21.79 -12.85
N GLU A 280 18.59 -22.57 -13.45
CA GLU A 280 20.01 -22.60 -13.13
C GLU A 280 20.68 -21.25 -13.41
N ASP A 281 20.46 -20.69 -14.60
CA ASP A 281 20.95 -19.36 -14.95
C ASP A 281 20.28 -18.26 -14.10
N ALA A 282 19.02 -18.42 -13.75
CA ALA A 282 18.32 -17.47 -12.86
C ALA A 282 18.96 -17.44 -11.46
N LEU A 283 19.30 -18.59 -10.90
CA LEU A 283 20.02 -18.69 -9.63
C LEU A 283 21.42 -18.09 -9.73
N GLU A 284 22.16 -18.37 -10.80
CA GLU A 284 23.51 -17.83 -10.98
C GLU A 284 23.50 -16.31 -11.20
N ALA A 285 22.52 -15.77 -11.91
CA ALA A 285 22.34 -14.32 -12.03
C ALA A 285 22.14 -13.64 -10.66
N CYS A 286 21.37 -14.28 -9.78
CA CYS A 286 21.20 -13.79 -8.41
C CYS A 286 22.52 -13.85 -7.62
N ARG A 287 23.28 -14.95 -7.71
CA ARG A 287 24.58 -15.10 -7.02
C ARG A 287 25.60 -14.07 -7.52
N ILE A 288 25.71 -13.86 -8.83
CA ILE A 288 26.57 -12.81 -9.41
C ILE A 288 26.17 -11.44 -8.86
N SER A 289 24.87 -11.14 -8.82
CA SER A 289 24.36 -9.88 -8.30
C SER A 289 24.66 -9.69 -6.81
N LEU A 290 24.56 -10.76 -6.01
CA LEU A 290 24.89 -10.72 -4.58
C LEU A 290 26.39 -10.48 -4.36
N ARG A 291 27.26 -11.14 -5.11
CA ARG A 291 28.73 -10.97 -5.02
C ARG A 291 29.16 -9.58 -5.44
N LYS A 292 28.74 -9.10 -6.60
CA LYS A 292 29.09 -7.77 -7.11
C LYS A 292 28.61 -6.65 -6.16
N PHE A 293 27.42 -6.79 -5.61
CA PHE A 293 26.88 -5.81 -4.69
C PHE A 293 27.63 -5.77 -3.34
N SER A 294 28.14 -6.90 -2.85
CA SER A 294 28.91 -6.96 -1.60
C SER A 294 30.33 -6.43 -1.73
N GLU A 295 30.84 -6.37 -2.97
CA GLU A 295 32.19 -5.87 -3.28
C GLU A 295 32.21 -4.36 -3.57
N GLU A 296 31.05 -3.76 -3.85
CA GLU A 296 30.96 -2.33 -4.14
C GLU A 296 30.80 -1.52 -2.85
N PRO A 297 31.75 -0.62 -2.51
CA PRO A 297 31.56 0.28 -1.38
C PRO A 297 30.35 1.19 -1.62
N VAL A 298 29.56 1.41 -0.56
CA VAL A 298 28.36 2.27 -0.64
C VAL A 298 28.71 3.66 -0.15
N ILE A 299 28.47 4.67 -0.97
CA ILE A 299 28.57 6.07 -0.62
C ILE A 299 27.17 6.68 -0.64
N VAL A 300 26.82 7.43 0.38
CA VAL A 300 25.58 8.23 0.39
C VAL A 300 25.94 9.66 0.04
N SER A 301 25.34 10.18 -1.03
CA SER A 301 25.41 11.59 -1.41
C SER A 301 24.11 12.30 -0.99
N LEU A 302 24.26 13.35 -0.20
CA LEU A 302 23.15 14.20 0.26
C LEU A 302 23.14 15.49 -0.56
N GLY A 303 22.08 15.72 -1.33
CA GLY A 303 21.92 16.91 -2.17
C GLY A 303 22.86 16.98 -3.38
N GLY A 304 23.54 15.86 -3.71
CA GLY A 304 24.54 15.82 -4.76
C GLY A 304 23.97 15.84 -6.18
N ASN A 305 24.77 16.34 -7.10
CA ASN A 305 24.50 16.33 -8.53
C ASN A 305 25.42 15.34 -9.27
N SER A 306 25.17 15.14 -10.56
CA SER A 306 25.92 14.20 -11.41
C SER A 306 27.42 14.56 -11.57
N GLU A 307 27.84 15.79 -11.28
CA GLU A 307 29.24 16.21 -11.34
C GLU A 307 30.05 15.63 -10.18
N ILE A 308 29.41 15.51 -9.01
CA ILE A 308 30.02 14.92 -7.81
C ILE A 308 30.23 13.42 -7.98
N ASP A 309 29.30 12.72 -8.60
CA ASP A 309 29.46 11.31 -8.91
C ASP A 309 30.70 11.07 -9.75
N SER A 310 30.89 11.91 -10.76
CA SER A 310 32.05 11.87 -11.64
C SER A 310 33.36 12.16 -10.89
N LEU A 311 33.35 13.01 -9.85
CA LEU A 311 34.50 13.30 -9.02
C LEU A 311 34.79 12.17 -8.03
N LEU A 312 33.77 11.62 -7.40
CA LEU A 312 33.92 10.49 -6.46
C LEU A 312 34.49 9.26 -7.15
N HIS A 313 34.03 8.94 -8.37
CA HIS A 313 34.56 7.84 -9.17
C HIS A 313 36.00 8.04 -9.66
N LYS A 314 36.54 9.25 -9.60
CA LYS A 314 37.96 9.50 -9.90
C LYS A 314 38.89 9.11 -8.76
N LEU A 315 38.39 8.96 -7.55
CA LEU A 315 39.18 8.51 -6.42
C LEU A 315 39.53 7.01 -6.58
N PRO A 316 40.82 6.61 -6.37
CA PRO A 316 41.28 5.24 -6.70
C PRO A 316 40.47 4.11 -6.04
N HIS A 317 40.02 4.32 -4.81
CA HIS A 317 39.27 3.33 -4.01
C HIS A 317 37.74 3.49 -4.11
N MET A 318 37.26 4.46 -4.92
CA MET A 318 35.84 4.75 -5.11
C MET A 318 35.38 4.49 -6.54
N LYS A 319 36.23 3.93 -7.42
CA LYS A 319 35.92 3.68 -8.81
C LYS A 319 34.70 2.76 -9.03
N THR A 320 34.50 1.84 -8.09
CA THR A 320 33.41 0.87 -8.10
C THR A 320 32.35 1.16 -7.05
N ALA A 321 32.45 2.32 -6.39
CA ALA A 321 31.49 2.68 -5.34
C ALA A 321 30.07 2.90 -5.89
N ARG A 322 29.12 2.30 -5.26
CA ARG A 322 27.71 2.58 -5.51
C ARG A 322 27.29 3.87 -4.80
N ILE A 323 26.92 4.88 -5.56
CA ILE A 323 26.47 6.17 -5.03
C ILE A 323 24.96 6.15 -4.89
N CYS A 324 24.49 6.35 -3.67
CA CYS A 324 23.07 6.48 -3.36
C CYS A 324 22.74 7.94 -3.09
N HIS A 325 22.00 8.57 -4.02
CA HIS A 325 21.52 9.93 -3.84
C HIS A 325 20.32 9.97 -2.90
N LEU A 326 20.39 10.83 -1.89
CA LEU A 326 19.24 11.22 -1.08
C LEU A 326 18.96 12.69 -1.37
N GLU A 327 17.84 12.96 -2.02
CA GLU A 327 17.36 14.31 -2.16
C GLU A 327 16.85 14.81 -0.82
N PHE A 328 17.33 15.97 -0.38
CA PHE A 328 16.61 16.75 0.60
C PHE A 328 15.32 17.22 -0.08
N GLN A 329 14.18 16.77 0.40
CA GLN A 329 12.96 17.49 0.09
C GLN A 329 13.19 18.93 0.52
N SER A 330 13.13 19.86 -0.46
CA SER A 330 13.23 21.28 -0.19
C SER A 330 12.26 21.62 0.94
N LEU A 331 12.82 21.99 2.05
CA LEU A 331 12.04 22.58 3.12
C LEU A 331 11.46 23.88 2.56
N PRO A 332 10.19 24.20 2.80
CA PRO A 332 9.64 25.45 2.32
C PRO A 332 10.58 26.57 2.76
N GLU A 333 10.89 27.49 1.84
CA GLU A 333 11.68 28.68 2.13
C GLU A 333 11.09 29.36 3.36
N VAL A 334 11.74 29.15 4.50
CA VAL A 334 11.50 29.95 5.69
C VAL A 334 12.40 31.15 5.48
N GLU A 335 11.82 32.33 5.29
CA GLU A 335 12.54 33.58 5.43
C GLU A 335 13.24 33.56 6.79
N MET A 336 14.54 33.36 6.76
CA MET A 336 15.36 33.32 7.95
C MET A 336 15.84 34.73 8.25
N ASP A 337 15.05 35.47 9.01
CA ASP A 337 15.56 36.61 9.74
C ASP A 337 16.46 36.10 10.88
N GLY A 338 17.74 36.01 10.59
CA GLY A 338 18.87 36.29 11.48
C GLY A 338 19.11 35.49 12.76
N ILE A 339 18.40 34.37 13.04
CA ILE A 339 18.66 33.55 14.23
C ILE A 339 18.78 32.08 13.83
N TYR A 340 20.05 31.64 13.76
CA TYR A 340 20.43 30.27 13.43
C TYR A 340 20.25 29.33 14.64
N GLY A 341 19.67 28.16 14.39
CA GLY A 341 19.86 26.95 15.18
C GLY A 341 18.72 26.56 16.12
N GLU A 342 18.17 27.40 16.97
CA GLU A 342 17.18 26.98 17.97
C GLU A 342 15.73 26.95 17.44
N VAL A 343 15.36 27.82 16.52
CA VAL A 343 13.97 27.95 16.03
C VAL A 343 13.60 26.78 15.11
N VAL A 344 14.56 26.23 14.38
CA VAL A 344 14.33 25.11 13.45
C VAL A 344 14.06 23.79 14.19
N MET A 345 14.66 23.61 15.36
CA MET A 345 14.55 22.38 16.15
C MET A 345 13.22 22.21 16.87
N ASP A 346 12.41 23.24 16.99
CA ASP A 346 11.16 23.22 17.76
C ASP A 346 9.91 22.86 16.95
N LYS A 347 9.99 22.80 15.62
CA LYS A 347 8.86 22.35 14.80
C LYS A 347 8.82 20.82 14.72
N PRO A 348 7.71 20.16 15.17
CA PRO A 348 7.61 18.70 15.16
C PRO A 348 7.81 18.08 13.78
N GLU A 349 7.38 18.76 12.73
CA GLU A 349 7.50 18.36 11.33
C GLU A 349 8.95 18.25 10.85
N TRP A 350 9.82 19.15 11.32
CA TRP A 350 11.24 19.15 11.01
C TRP A 350 11.98 18.04 11.74
N LYS A 351 11.66 17.80 13.01
CA LYS A 351 12.23 16.69 13.79
C LYS A 351 11.89 15.34 13.18
N ALA A 352 10.66 15.18 12.65
CA ALA A 352 10.24 13.97 11.97
C ALA A 352 11.01 13.77 10.66
N ASN A 353 11.17 14.82 9.85
CA ASN A 353 11.89 14.75 8.58
C ASN A 353 13.38 14.45 8.77
N ILE A 354 14.05 15.12 9.71
CA ILE A 354 15.47 14.86 10.03
C ILE A 354 15.66 13.42 10.51
N LYS A 355 14.80 12.93 11.39
CA LYS A 355 14.85 11.53 11.86
C LYS A 355 14.69 10.54 10.71
N ASP A 356 13.80 10.81 9.76
CA ASP A 356 13.61 9.95 8.59
C ASP A 356 14.83 9.98 7.67
N GLN A 357 15.40 11.13 7.40
CA GLN A 357 16.62 11.27 6.61
C GLN A 357 17.82 10.54 7.26
N VAL A 358 18.00 10.71 8.55
CA VAL A 358 19.06 10.00 9.31
C VAL A 358 18.83 8.48 9.25
N ARG A 359 17.62 8.01 9.44
CA ARG A 359 17.28 6.58 9.31
C ARG A 359 17.58 6.05 7.91
N ARG A 360 17.30 6.81 6.86
CA ARG A 360 17.64 6.45 5.47
C ARG A 360 19.14 6.27 5.29
N ILE A 361 19.97 7.19 5.80
CA ILE A 361 21.43 7.09 5.73
C ILE A 361 21.92 5.81 6.42
N PHE A 362 21.47 5.55 7.64
CA PHE A 362 21.93 4.38 8.42
C PHE A 362 21.46 3.04 7.82
N LYS A 363 20.35 3.02 7.07
CA LYS A 363 19.91 1.81 6.37
C LYS A 363 20.92 1.29 5.35
N TYR A 364 21.69 2.18 4.74
CA TYR A 364 22.66 1.79 3.70
C TYR A 364 23.96 1.25 4.27
N LYS A 365 24.22 1.38 5.58
CA LYS A 365 25.54 1.10 6.19
C LYS A 365 26.66 1.66 5.32
N PRO A 366 26.64 2.94 4.95
CA PRO A 366 27.59 3.50 4.01
C PRO A 366 29.00 3.49 4.60
N GLU A 367 30.01 3.28 3.77
CA GLU A 367 31.42 3.48 4.14
C GLU A 367 31.75 4.96 4.26
N ALA A 368 31.05 5.82 3.51
CA ALA A 368 31.19 7.26 3.58
C ALA A 368 29.86 7.96 3.30
N VAL A 369 29.67 9.09 3.94
CA VAL A 369 28.57 10.02 3.67
C VAL A 369 29.16 11.31 3.13
N TYR A 370 28.81 11.65 1.89
CA TYR A 370 29.19 12.91 1.28
C TYR A 370 28.02 13.89 1.34
N VAL A 371 28.27 15.11 1.75
CA VAL A 371 27.26 16.17 1.85
C VAL A 371 27.72 17.34 1.00
N GLU A 372 26.89 17.74 0.03
CA GLU A 372 27.16 18.90 -0.83
C GLU A 372 26.62 20.18 -0.18
N GLY A 373 27.43 21.25 -0.31
CA GLY A 373 27.04 22.60 0.09
C GLY A 373 27.07 22.87 1.58
N ASN A 374 26.50 24.02 1.97
CA ASN A 374 26.52 24.55 3.32
C ASN A 374 25.60 23.83 4.33
N VAL A 375 25.22 22.59 4.04
CA VAL A 375 24.29 21.84 4.89
C VAL A 375 24.87 21.63 6.30
N PHE A 376 26.21 21.55 6.43
CA PHE A 376 26.87 21.45 7.73
C PHE A 376 27.17 22.79 8.40
N GLU A 377 27.19 23.90 7.67
CA GLU A 377 27.30 25.24 8.29
C GLU A 377 25.97 25.64 8.97
N THR A 378 24.87 25.00 8.63
CA THR A 378 23.56 25.24 9.22
C THR A 378 23.21 24.27 10.37
N TYR A 379 24.00 23.20 10.58
CA TYR A 379 23.77 22.22 11.66
C TYR A 379 25.11 21.85 12.32
N PRO A 380 25.45 22.44 13.49
CA PRO A 380 26.59 22.02 14.29
C PRO A 380 26.45 20.61 14.86
#